data_68602a5abb9243986b60a637feda4524
#
_entry.id   68602a5abb9243986b60a637feda4524
#
_cell.length_a   1.000
_cell.length_b   1.000
_cell.length_c   1.000
_cell.angle_alpha   90.00
_cell.angle_beta   90.00
_cell.angle_gamma   90.00
#
_symmetry.space_group_name_H-M   'P 1'
#
loop_
_entity.id
_entity.type
_entity.pdbx_description
1 polymer ?
#
loop_
_entity_poly.entity_id
_entity_poly.type
_entity_poly.pdbx_seq_one_letter_code
_entity_poly.pdbx_strand_id
1 'polypeptide(L)'
;MVHRLHSKMRAARRSRRATMTPLLAFFRIRRLFMGYRILIGEIEHEANTFSKVPTTLERFRAGALLLDDEIPSARRGTRTALGAAFEAAEKFGWTLSHPLAASATPGGVVTKETFEQLCAWFLADAEGCDGALINLHGAMVAEGCEDPEGEVLARLRTVLGPGAPIVVTLDLHANVTEKMAANASALIAVRTYPHIDYYERAWQGAELMDRALRGEIRPHTVIAKRPMLRGLNYGRTQSGPMRELLERGDALEASGKALVVSVCAGFTRSDIYDVGPSVTVTADGNTTEAKRIAEEFMDYAWETREFNSDTIISIAEAVERAKAGEGSVGKPLVLADDSDNTGGGAYGDGTNLLRAMIAADLQNAAFHAIFDPAAVQDGIAIGVGSKGRITLGGKHAPEMGGGPLEVEALIVSITDGHFRCNGPSFLGGGAWRSFGPSLMLRVGGIEVVVMSTREQAVDLAQLISVGIDPFHCATIALKSSHHFRAAFEPIAREVIMVDSGGMIGSAASSKAQYHHVRRPIWPLDNI
;
A
#
# COMPACT_ATOMS: atom_id res chain seq x y z
N MET A 1 -10.05 51.00 -61.67
CA MET A 1 -9.81 49.57 -61.48
C MET A 1 -9.25 49.29 -60.09
N VAL A 2 -9.68 50.02 -59.07
CA VAL A 2 -9.13 49.90 -57.69
C VAL A 2 -10.27 49.70 -56.64
N HIS A 3 -11.55 49.63 -57.05
CA HIS A 3 -12.68 49.55 -56.13
C HIS A 3 -13.33 48.14 -55.97
N ARG A 4 -12.73 47.06 -56.52
CA ARG A 4 -13.27 45.66 -56.42
C ARG A 4 -12.46 44.68 -55.53
N LEU A 5 -11.38 45.13 -54.88
CA LEU A 5 -10.54 44.25 -54.05
C LEU A 5 -10.79 44.38 -52.53
N HIS A 6 -11.59 45.37 -52.09
CA HIS A 6 -11.87 45.59 -50.66
C HIS A 6 -13.11 44.87 -50.12
N SER A 7 -13.96 44.28 -50.97
CA SER A 7 -15.16 43.54 -50.50
C SER A 7 -14.95 42.05 -50.21
N LYS A 8 -13.88 41.44 -50.72
CA LYS A 8 -13.59 40.01 -50.52
C LYS A 8 -12.76 39.72 -49.28
N MET A 9 -12.13 40.66 -48.62
CA MET A 9 -11.35 40.46 -47.39
C MET A 9 -12.14 40.65 -46.09
N ARG A 10 -13.39 41.13 -46.14
CA ARG A 10 -14.27 41.21 -44.94
C ARG A 10 -15.17 40.00 -44.72
N ALA A 11 -15.32 39.10 -45.70
CA ALA A 11 -16.14 37.89 -45.60
C ALA A 11 -15.41 36.66 -45.01
N ALA A 12 -14.05 36.67 -44.92
CA ALA A 12 -13.26 35.55 -44.42
C ALA A 12 -12.93 35.60 -42.94
N ARG A 13 -13.41 36.59 -42.17
CA ARG A 13 -13.20 36.71 -40.72
C ARG A 13 -14.43 36.44 -39.85
N ARG A 14 -15.52 35.88 -40.41
CA ARG A 14 -16.77 35.58 -39.68
C ARG A 14 -17.18 34.12 -39.77
N SER A 15 -16.28 33.13 -39.61
CA SER A 15 -16.74 31.77 -39.40
C SER A 15 -15.66 30.92 -38.70
N ARG A 16 -15.49 31.09 -37.42
CA ARG A 16 -15.04 30.06 -36.46
C ARG A 16 -15.38 30.53 -35.04
N ARG A 17 -16.61 30.92 -34.76
CA ARG A 17 -17.21 30.68 -33.45
C ARG A 17 -17.78 29.27 -33.51
N ALA A 18 -17.11 28.31 -32.92
CA ALA A 18 -17.69 26.98 -32.70
C ALA A 18 -19.02 27.21 -31.94
N THR A 19 -20.14 27.00 -32.61
CA THR A 19 -21.45 26.95 -31.99
C THR A 19 -21.44 25.73 -31.07
N MET A 20 -21.30 26.01 -29.79
CA MET A 20 -21.56 25.03 -28.75
C MET A 20 -23.00 24.54 -28.95
N THR A 21 -23.20 23.23 -29.17
CA THR A 21 -24.55 22.65 -29.30
C THR A 21 -25.36 23.00 -28.05
N PRO A 22 -26.67 23.32 -28.18
CA PRO A 22 -27.53 23.66 -27.05
C PRO A 22 -27.47 22.62 -25.90
N LEU A 23 -27.23 21.39 -26.24
CA LEU A 23 -27.03 20.28 -25.26
C LEU A 23 -25.81 20.49 -24.37
N LEU A 24 -24.66 20.87 -24.95
CA LEU A 24 -23.44 21.17 -24.21
C LEU A 24 -23.57 22.41 -23.31
N ALA A 25 -24.31 23.40 -23.75
CA ALA A 25 -24.62 24.57 -22.93
C ALA A 25 -25.57 24.22 -21.77
N PHE A 26 -26.57 23.38 -22.01
CA PHE A 26 -27.50 22.91 -20.98
C PHE A 26 -26.81 22.06 -19.91
N PHE A 27 -25.91 21.16 -20.30
CA PHE A 27 -25.09 20.39 -19.36
C PHE A 27 -24.14 21.27 -18.55
N ARG A 28 -23.52 22.29 -19.14
CA ARG A 28 -22.70 23.28 -18.42
C ARG A 28 -23.48 24.10 -17.42
N ILE A 29 -24.67 24.56 -17.77
CA ILE A 29 -25.55 25.37 -16.90
C ILE A 29 -26.08 24.51 -15.75
N ARG A 30 -26.47 23.25 -16.00
CA ARG A 30 -26.91 22.32 -14.96
C ARG A 30 -25.80 22.03 -13.94
N ARG A 31 -24.52 21.86 -14.38
CA ARG A 31 -23.36 21.66 -13.53
C ARG A 31 -23.02 22.83 -12.60
N LEU A 32 -23.30 24.08 -13.04
CA LEU A 32 -23.09 25.28 -12.21
C LEU A 32 -24.05 25.36 -11.00
N PHE A 33 -25.18 24.64 -11.04
CA PHE A 33 -26.19 24.65 -9.98
C PHE A 33 -26.25 23.35 -9.13
N MET A 34 -25.71 22.21 -9.61
CA MET A 34 -25.87 20.92 -8.96
C MET A 34 -24.55 20.31 -8.43
N GLY A 35 -23.40 20.96 -8.64
CA GLY A 35 -22.08 20.39 -8.31
C GLY A 35 -21.67 19.23 -9.25
N TYR A 36 -20.41 18.77 -9.12
CA TYR A 36 -19.92 17.57 -9.81
C TYR A 36 -20.24 16.33 -8.99
N ARG A 37 -20.59 15.22 -9.64
CA ARG A 37 -20.75 13.91 -9.01
C ARG A 37 -19.46 13.11 -9.24
N ILE A 38 -18.78 12.77 -8.15
CA ILE A 38 -17.47 12.09 -8.18
C ILE A 38 -17.61 10.70 -7.59
N LEU A 39 -17.15 9.69 -8.33
CA LEU A 39 -16.95 8.35 -7.79
C LEU A 39 -15.70 8.36 -6.90
N ILE A 40 -15.84 7.94 -5.66
CA ILE A 40 -14.71 7.62 -4.78
C ILE A 40 -14.77 6.15 -4.39
N GLY A 41 -13.62 5.55 -4.14
CA GLY A 41 -13.57 4.15 -3.70
C GLY A 41 -12.15 3.67 -3.52
N GLU A 42 -12.03 2.47 -2.99
CA GLU A 42 -10.76 1.84 -2.62
C GLU A 42 -10.78 0.35 -2.94
N ILE A 43 -9.74 -0.13 -3.65
CA ILE A 43 -9.41 -1.55 -3.74
C ILE A 43 -7.91 -1.68 -3.52
N GLU A 44 -7.53 -2.20 -2.35
CA GLU A 44 -6.12 -2.33 -1.97
C GLU A 44 -5.76 -3.78 -1.67
N HIS A 45 -4.81 -4.28 -2.43
CA HIS A 45 -4.16 -5.55 -2.17
C HIS A 45 -2.82 -5.61 -2.90
N GLU A 46 -1.82 -6.22 -2.27
CA GLU A 46 -0.51 -6.48 -2.81
C GLU A 46 -0.31 -8.00 -2.86
N ALA A 47 -0.09 -8.55 -4.06
CA ALA A 47 -0.06 -9.98 -4.28
C ALA A 47 1.36 -10.54 -4.35
N ASN A 48 1.72 -11.35 -3.35
CA ASN A 48 2.88 -12.21 -3.39
C ASN A 48 2.52 -13.50 -4.14
N THR A 49 2.89 -13.58 -5.42
CA THR A 49 2.54 -14.73 -6.26
C THR A 49 3.23 -16.04 -5.87
N PHE A 50 4.23 -15.99 -4.99
CA PHE A 50 4.89 -17.18 -4.44
C PHE A 50 4.14 -17.76 -3.23
N SER A 51 3.14 -17.06 -2.69
CA SER A 51 2.27 -17.59 -1.65
C SER A 51 1.32 -18.64 -2.20
N LYS A 52 1.25 -19.79 -1.54
CA LYS A 52 0.32 -20.89 -1.89
C LYS A 52 -1.11 -20.65 -1.39
N VAL A 53 -1.31 -19.64 -0.53
CA VAL A 53 -2.62 -19.34 0.06
C VAL A 53 -3.27 -18.21 -0.73
N PRO A 54 -4.35 -18.48 -1.50
CA PRO A 54 -4.99 -17.46 -2.32
C PRO A 54 -5.67 -16.41 -1.44
N THR A 55 -5.88 -15.23 -2.01
CA THR A 55 -6.67 -14.17 -1.40
C THR A 55 -8.11 -14.24 -1.89
N THR A 56 -9.01 -14.59 -0.97
CA THR A 56 -10.44 -14.74 -1.21
C THR A 56 -11.22 -13.54 -0.67
N LEU A 57 -12.50 -13.45 -0.98
CA LEU A 57 -13.38 -12.41 -0.46
C LEU A 57 -13.41 -12.37 1.09
N GLU A 58 -13.24 -13.53 1.75
CA GLU A 58 -13.14 -13.60 3.21
C GLU A 58 -11.92 -12.85 3.76
N ARG A 59 -10.81 -12.81 3.00
CA ARG A 59 -9.63 -12.03 3.39
C ARG A 59 -9.91 -10.53 3.34
N PHE A 60 -10.68 -10.06 2.36
CA PHE A 60 -11.14 -8.67 2.31
C PHE A 60 -12.12 -8.36 3.44
N ARG A 61 -13.03 -9.28 3.78
CA ARG A 61 -13.92 -9.13 4.96
C ARG A 61 -13.15 -9.05 6.27
N ALA A 62 -12.10 -9.83 6.40
CA ALA A 62 -11.23 -9.81 7.58
C ALA A 62 -10.38 -8.53 7.68
N GLY A 63 -9.98 -7.93 6.56
CA GLY A 63 -9.25 -6.67 6.51
C GLY A 63 -10.20 -5.47 6.59
N ALA A 64 -10.75 -5.08 5.46
CA ALA A 64 -11.82 -4.11 5.34
C ALA A 64 -12.64 -4.40 4.07
N LEU A 65 -13.94 -4.56 4.21
CA LEU A 65 -14.89 -4.63 3.11
C LEU A 65 -16.12 -3.81 3.52
N LEU A 66 -16.18 -2.60 3.03
CA LEU A 66 -17.22 -1.63 3.34
C LEU A 66 -17.99 -1.30 2.06
N LEU A 67 -19.31 -1.26 2.16
CA LEU A 67 -20.19 -0.92 1.06
C LEU A 67 -21.02 0.33 1.41
N ASP A 68 -21.30 1.15 0.42
CA ASP A 68 -22.24 2.26 0.49
C ASP A 68 -22.10 3.12 1.77
N ASP A 69 -23.14 3.22 2.58
CA ASP A 69 -23.21 4.07 3.77
C ASP A 69 -22.26 3.65 4.92
N GLU A 70 -21.65 2.47 4.86
CA GLU A 70 -20.63 2.04 5.82
C GLU A 70 -19.33 2.86 5.62
N ILE A 71 -19.05 3.28 4.38
CA ILE A 71 -17.80 3.96 4.02
C ILE A 71 -17.67 5.33 4.70
N PRO A 72 -18.64 6.27 4.56
CA PRO A 72 -18.57 7.54 5.26
C PRO A 72 -18.51 7.38 6.78
N SER A 73 -19.23 6.38 7.34
CA SER A 73 -19.20 6.11 8.78
C SER A 73 -17.82 5.68 9.28
N ALA A 74 -17.05 4.96 8.45
CA ALA A 74 -15.73 4.44 8.82
C ALA A 74 -14.56 5.36 8.42
N ARG A 75 -14.73 6.24 7.42
CA ARG A 75 -13.62 6.97 6.80
C ARG A 75 -13.67 8.48 7.00
N ARG A 76 -14.83 9.12 7.27
CA ARG A 76 -14.87 10.55 7.55
C ARG A 76 -14.05 10.91 8.79
N GLY A 77 -13.27 11.99 8.68
CA GLY A 77 -12.41 12.45 9.76
C GLY A 77 -11.19 11.56 10.06
N THR A 78 -10.87 10.60 9.18
CA THR A 78 -9.64 9.79 9.27
C THR A 78 -8.56 10.34 8.33
N ARG A 79 -7.29 10.00 8.62
CA ARG A 79 -6.13 10.36 7.78
C ARG A 79 -5.89 9.31 6.67
N THR A 80 -6.96 8.82 6.05
CA THR A 80 -6.93 7.91 4.90
C THR A 80 -7.13 8.65 3.59
N ALA A 81 -6.88 8.01 2.45
CA ALA A 81 -7.18 8.57 1.13
C ALA A 81 -8.66 8.92 0.97
N LEU A 82 -9.56 8.05 1.44
CA LEU A 82 -11.01 8.31 1.42
C LEU A 82 -11.41 9.44 2.39
N GLY A 83 -10.74 9.55 3.56
CA GLY A 83 -10.94 10.69 4.45
C GLY A 83 -10.66 12.03 3.77
N ALA A 84 -9.55 12.11 3.02
CA ALA A 84 -9.22 13.28 2.20
C ALA A 84 -10.27 13.54 1.10
N ALA A 85 -10.78 12.49 0.45
CA ALA A 85 -11.80 12.62 -0.59
C ALA A 85 -13.13 13.17 -0.03
N PHE A 86 -13.54 12.75 1.18
CA PHE A 86 -14.72 13.33 1.84
C PHE A 86 -14.55 14.81 2.18
N GLU A 87 -13.40 15.19 2.75
CA GLU A 87 -13.13 16.61 3.07
C GLU A 87 -13.01 17.47 1.80
N ALA A 88 -12.39 16.93 0.73
CA ALA A 88 -12.32 17.60 -0.56
C ALA A 88 -13.71 17.82 -1.18
N ALA A 89 -14.61 16.86 -1.06
CA ALA A 89 -15.98 17.00 -1.53
C ALA A 89 -16.72 18.16 -0.84
N GLU A 90 -16.50 18.33 0.47
CA GLU A 90 -17.04 19.46 1.23
C GLU A 90 -16.44 20.80 0.75
N LYS A 91 -15.10 20.85 0.54
CA LYS A 91 -14.40 22.04 0.06
C LYS A 91 -14.83 22.46 -1.35
N PHE A 92 -14.96 21.49 -2.27
CA PHE A 92 -15.23 21.78 -3.68
C PHE A 92 -16.70 21.69 -4.08
N GLY A 93 -17.59 21.33 -3.15
CA GLY A 93 -19.03 21.21 -3.39
C GLY A 93 -19.40 20.01 -4.27
N TRP A 94 -18.68 18.88 -4.14
CA TRP A 94 -18.98 17.66 -4.87
C TRP A 94 -20.06 16.82 -4.20
N THR A 95 -20.84 16.11 -5.02
CA THR A 95 -21.66 14.99 -4.57
C THR A 95 -20.87 13.70 -4.79
N LEU A 96 -20.80 12.84 -3.80
CA LEU A 96 -20.02 11.61 -3.88
C LEU A 96 -20.90 10.40 -4.19
N SER A 97 -20.33 9.49 -4.97
CA SER A 97 -20.72 8.09 -5.10
C SER A 97 -19.60 7.25 -4.49
N HIS A 98 -19.92 6.36 -3.55
CA HIS A 98 -18.92 5.60 -2.78
C HIS A 98 -19.34 4.13 -2.61
N PRO A 99 -19.30 3.32 -3.70
CA PRO A 99 -19.89 1.97 -3.68
C PRO A 99 -19.04 0.95 -2.94
N LEU A 100 -17.70 1.11 -2.90
CA LEU A 100 -16.79 0.11 -2.33
C LEU A 100 -15.56 0.74 -1.70
N ALA A 101 -15.21 0.27 -0.51
CA ALA A 101 -13.86 0.35 0.06
C ALA A 101 -13.42 -1.02 0.54
N ALA A 102 -12.48 -1.64 -0.17
CA ALA A 102 -12.01 -2.98 0.07
C ALA A 102 -10.49 -3.02 0.23
N SER A 103 -10.00 -3.62 1.31
CA SER A 103 -8.57 -3.78 1.58
C SER A 103 -8.32 -5.14 2.24
N ALA A 104 -7.34 -5.87 1.75
CA ALA A 104 -6.87 -7.11 2.36
C ALA A 104 -5.37 -7.05 2.60
N THR A 105 -4.92 -7.57 3.76
CA THR A 105 -3.48 -7.71 4.06
C THR A 105 -2.78 -8.45 2.92
N PRO A 106 -1.60 -7.98 2.46
CA PRO A 106 -0.86 -8.57 1.36
C PRO A 106 -0.76 -10.10 1.48
N GLY A 107 -0.99 -10.83 0.40
CA GLY A 107 -1.14 -12.29 0.41
C GLY A 107 -0.88 -12.91 -0.94
N GLY A 108 -1.46 -14.09 -1.20
CA GLY A 108 -1.38 -14.74 -2.50
C GLY A 108 -2.30 -14.09 -3.54
N VAL A 109 -2.27 -14.66 -4.73
CA VAL A 109 -3.08 -14.23 -5.88
C VAL A 109 -4.56 -14.18 -5.49
N VAL A 110 -5.25 -13.11 -5.88
CA VAL A 110 -6.69 -12.93 -5.65
C VAL A 110 -7.45 -13.90 -6.54
N THR A 111 -8.44 -14.63 -6.00
CA THR A 111 -9.25 -15.53 -6.82
C THR A 111 -10.05 -14.74 -7.86
N LYS A 112 -10.29 -15.36 -9.02
CA LYS A 112 -11.04 -14.72 -10.10
C LYS A 112 -12.41 -14.24 -9.66
N GLU A 113 -13.14 -15.08 -8.91
CA GLU A 113 -14.47 -14.76 -8.40
C GLU A 113 -14.45 -13.54 -7.47
N THR A 114 -13.43 -13.45 -6.62
CA THR A 114 -13.24 -12.30 -5.72
C THR A 114 -12.98 -11.02 -6.53
N PHE A 115 -12.07 -11.06 -7.49
CA PHE A 115 -11.76 -9.90 -8.32
C PHE A 115 -12.97 -9.41 -9.11
N GLU A 116 -13.71 -10.31 -9.77
CA GLU A 116 -14.90 -9.93 -10.52
C GLU A 116 -16.01 -9.36 -9.60
N GLN A 117 -16.15 -9.88 -8.39
CA GLN A 117 -17.11 -9.37 -7.42
C GLN A 117 -16.72 -7.96 -6.94
N LEU A 118 -15.44 -7.72 -6.63
CA LEU A 118 -14.95 -6.38 -6.26
C LEU A 118 -15.16 -5.39 -7.41
N CYS A 119 -14.85 -5.78 -8.66
CA CYS A 119 -15.11 -4.95 -9.84
C CYS A 119 -16.59 -4.62 -9.99
N ALA A 120 -17.47 -5.61 -9.82
CA ALA A 120 -18.91 -5.42 -9.95
C ALA A 120 -19.46 -4.41 -8.94
N TRP A 121 -19.03 -4.49 -7.68
CA TRP A 121 -19.41 -3.52 -6.65
C TRP A 121 -18.80 -2.13 -6.93
N PHE A 122 -17.52 -2.08 -7.27
CA PHE A 122 -16.81 -0.82 -7.50
C PHE A 122 -17.42 0.00 -8.64
N LEU A 123 -17.91 -0.65 -9.67
CA LEU A 123 -18.46 0.00 -10.86
C LEU A 123 -19.98 0.24 -10.78
N ALA A 124 -20.66 -0.28 -9.76
CA ALA A 124 -22.14 -0.26 -9.68
C ALA A 124 -22.73 1.15 -9.83
N ASP A 125 -22.11 2.15 -9.23
CA ASP A 125 -22.58 3.53 -9.20
C ASP A 125 -21.70 4.50 -10.02
N ALA A 126 -20.86 3.99 -10.93
CA ALA A 126 -19.98 4.82 -11.76
C ALA A 126 -20.73 5.59 -12.85
N GLU A 127 -21.85 5.05 -13.34
CA GLU A 127 -22.64 5.70 -14.40
C GLU A 127 -23.19 7.06 -13.94
N GLY A 128 -22.98 8.08 -14.77
CA GLY A 128 -23.42 9.44 -14.48
C GLY A 128 -22.51 10.22 -13.52
N CYS A 129 -21.36 9.67 -13.11
CA CYS A 129 -20.32 10.43 -12.44
C CYS A 129 -19.54 11.29 -13.45
N ASP A 130 -19.11 12.47 -13.02
CA ASP A 130 -18.32 13.40 -13.82
C ASP A 130 -16.83 13.08 -13.83
N GLY A 131 -16.37 12.28 -12.88
CA GLY A 131 -15.00 11.79 -12.73
C GLY A 131 -14.88 10.79 -11.59
N ALA A 132 -13.65 10.28 -11.38
CA ALA A 132 -13.36 9.35 -10.30
C ALA A 132 -12.05 9.72 -9.58
N LEU A 133 -12.09 9.79 -8.25
CA LEU A 133 -10.94 9.95 -7.35
C LEU A 133 -10.85 8.69 -6.50
N ILE A 134 -9.93 7.81 -6.83
CA ILE A 134 -9.90 6.45 -6.31
C ILE A 134 -8.54 6.09 -5.72
N ASN A 135 -8.55 5.15 -4.78
CA ASN A 135 -7.36 4.62 -4.16
C ASN A 135 -7.17 3.14 -4.55
N LEU A 136 -6.06 2.82 -5.17
CA LEU A 136 -5.66 1.48 -5.55
C LEU A 136 -4.26 1.21 -5.03
N HIS A 137 -3.90 -0.07 -4.80
CA HIS A 137 -2.53 -0.38 -4.41
C HIS A 137 -1.56 -0.26 -5.60
N GLY A 138 -1.86 -0.91 -6.71
CA GLY A 138 -1.02 -0.96 -7.90
C GLY A 138 -0.14 -2.21 -8.01
N ALA A 139 -0.30 -3.19 -7.10
CA ALA A 139 0.47 -4.44 -7.11
C ALA A 139 -0.42 -5.67 -6.85
N MET A 140 -1.71 -5.58 -7.12
CA MET A 140 -2.60 -6.73 -7.09
C MET A 140 -2.30 -7.65 -8.28
N VAL A 141 -2.45 -8.94 -8.07
CA VAL A 141 -2.50 -9.97 -9.12
C VAL A 141 -3.72 -10.83 -8.86
N ALA A 142 -4.52 -11.11 -9.88
CA ALA A 142 -5.67 -11.99 -9.79
C ALA A 142 -5.53 -13.17 -10.76
N GLU A 143 -6.25 -14.25 -10.48
CA GLU A 143 -6.27 -15.41 -11.35
C GLU A 143 -6.73 -15.03 -12.78
N GLY A 144 -5.83 -15.23 -13.74
CA GLY A 144 -6.05 -14.86 -15.14
C GLY A 144 -5.90 -13.36 -15.46
N CYS A 145 -5.45 -12.53 -14.49
CA CYS A 145 -5.21 -11.10 -14.68
C CYS A 145 -3.95 -10.66 -13.92
N GLU A 146 -2.89 -10.32 -14.65
CA GLU A 146 -1.64 -9.83 -14.07
C GLU A 146 -1.68 -8.34 -13.66
N ASP A 147 -2.64 -7.57 -14.20
CA ASP A 147 -2.85 -6.14 -13.95
C ASP A 147 -4.32 -5.85 -13.62
N PRO A 148 -4.80 -6.21 -12.43
CA PRO A 148 -6.16 -5.93 -11.98
C PRO A 148 -6.49 -4.45 -11.90
N GLU A 149 -5.55 -3.62 -11.47
CA GLU A 149 -5.73 -2.17 -11.37
C GLU A 149 -5.93 -1.54 -12.75
N GLY A 150 -5.12 -1.92 -13.74
CA GLY A 150 -5.30 -1.49 -15.13
C GLY A 150 -6.63 -1.99 -15.71
N GLU A 151 -7.09 -3.18 -15.31
CA GLU A 151 -8.40 -3.69 -15.71
C GLU A 151 -9.56 -2.88 -15.10
N VAL A 152 -9.51 -2.59 -13.80
CA VAL A 152 -10.49 -1.72 -13.12
C VAL A 152 -10.54 -0.35 -13.81
N LEU A 153 -9.38 0.25 -14.08
CA LEU A 153 -9.29 1.56 -14.74
C LEU A 153 -9.84 1.54 -16.17
N ALA A 154 -9.58 0.48 -16.93
CA ALA A 154 -10.12 0.32 -18.30
C ALA A 154 -11.65 0.17 -18.31
N ARG A 155 -12.20 -0.63 -17.38
CA ARG A 155 -13.66 -0.75 -17.20
C ARG A 155 -14.27 0.58 -16.76
N LEU A 156 -13.66 1.28 -15.80
CA LEU A 156 -14.12 2.58 -15.33
C LEU A 156 -14.05 3.63 -16.45
N ARG A 157 -13.00 3.65 -17.26
CA ARG A 157 -12.86 4.53 -18.43
C ARG A 157 -13.98 4.29 -19.46
N THR A 158 -14.36 3.03 -19.64
CA THR A 158 -15.46 2.65 -20.54
C THR A 158 -16.80 3.24 -20.05
N VAL A 159 -17.06 3.17 -18.74
CA VAL A 159 -18.31 3.71 -18.14
C VAL A 159 -18.35 5.22 -18.14
N LEU A 160 -17.27 5.87 -17.71
CA LEU A 160 -17.20 7.34 -17.57
C LEU A 160 -16.98 8.05 -18.91
N GLY A 161 -16.47 7.35 -19.93
CA GLY A 161 -16.11 7.90 -21.22
C GLY A 161 -14.72 8.56 -21.24
N PRO A 162 -14.21 8.96 -22.43
CA PRO A 162 -12.82 9.37 -22.64
C PRO A 162 -12.48 10.74 -22.03
N GLY A 163 -13.45 11.56 -21.73
CA GLY A 163 -13.24 12.96 -21.26
C GLY A 163 -13.31 13.12 -19.74
N ALA A 164 -13.78 12.14 -19.00
CA ALA A 164 -13.92 12.23 -17.56
C ALA A 164 -12.53 12.09 -16.88
N PRO A 165 -12.14 12.97 -15.95
CA PRO A 165 -10.91 12.78 -15.20
C PRO A 165 -11.01 11.55 -14.27
N ILE A 166 -9.99 10.68 -14.32
CA ILE A 166 -9.78 9.57 -13.40
C ILE A 166 -8.44 9.80 -12.71
N VAL A 167 -8.48 10.13 -11.44
CA VAL A 167 -7.29 10.37 -10.61
C VAL A 167 -7.15 9.25 -9.61
N VAL A 168 -5.95 8.68 -9.55
CA VAL A 168 -5.67 7.47 -8.78
C VAL A 168 -4.54 7.74 -7.81
N THR A 169 -4.76 7.43 -6.53
CA THR A 169 -3.68 7.32 -5.53
C THR A 169 -3.16 5.88 -5.55
N LEU A 170 -1.83 5.72 -5.49
CA LEU A 170 -1.14 4.42 -5.51
C LEU A 170 -0.16 4.31 -4.34
N ASP A 171 0.13 3.07 -3.97
CA ASP A 171 1.30 2.75 -3.16
C ASP A 171 2.60 2.96 -3.98
N LEU A 172 3.71 3.27 -3.32
CA LEU A 172 5.00 3.39 -4.01
C LEU A 172 5.58 2.01 -4.40
N HIS A 173 5.03 0.90 -3.89
CA HIS A 173 5.36 -0.44 -4.34
C HIS A 173 4.54 -0.90 -5.56
N ALA A 174 3.78 0.00 -6.19
CA ALA A 174 3.01 -0.29 -7.39
C ALA A 174 3.91 -0.80 -8.54
N ASN A 175 3.47 -1.87 -9.20
CA ASN A 175 4.00 -2.35 -10.48
C ASN A 175 3.21 -1.68 -11.62
N VAL A 176 3.42 -0.36 -11.80
CA VAL A 176 2.61 0.42 -12.75
C VAL A 176 2.77 -0.09 -14.17
N THR A 177 1.65 -0.18 -14.89
CA THR A 177 1.58 -0.67 -16.27
C THR A 177 1.23 0.44 -17.25
N GLU A 178 1.51 0.23 -18.54
CA GLU A 178 1.03 1.10 -19.62
C GLU A 178 -0.51 1.18 -19.64
N LYS A 179 -1.20 0.08 -19.28
CA LYS A 179 -2.66 0.02 -19.21
C LYS A 179 -3.20 0.94 -18.11
N MET A 180 -2.56 0.97 -16.93
CA MET A 180 -2.89 1.90 -15.86
C MET A 180 -2.70 3.35 -16.32
N ALA A 181 -1.54 3.69 -16.89
CA ALA A 181 -1.22 5.04 -17.36
C ALA A 181 -2.15 5.51 -18.49
N ALA A 182 -2.55 4.63 -19.41
CA ALA A 182 -3.43 4.96 -20.52
C ALA A 182 -4.88 5.23 -20.09
N ASN A 183 -5.35 4.66 -18.98
CA ASN A 183 -6.74 4.77 -18.52
C ASN A 183 -6.92 5.78 -17.38
N ALA A 184 -5.85 6.15 -16.67
CA ALA A 184 -5.87 7.21 -15.68
C ALA A 184 -5.53 8.58 -16.29
N SER A 185 -6.11 9.64 -15.76
CA SER A 185 -5.70 11.02 -16.06
C SER A 185 -4.48 11.44 -15.24
N ALA A 186 -4.41 10.99 -13.99
CA ALA A 186 -3.26 11.16 -13.11
C ALA A 186 -3.07 9.91 -12.23
N LEU A 187 -1.80 9.50 -12.07
CA LEU A 187 -1.36 8.48 -11.12
C LEU A 187 -0.48 9.15 -10.07
N ILE A 188 -0.83 9.04 -8.80
CA ILE A 188 -0.21 9.75 -7.68
C ILE A 188 0.24 8.74 -6.64
N ALA A 189 1.52 8.38 -6.63
CA ALA A 189 2.06 7.48 -5.62
C ALA A 189 2.34 8.20 -4.30
N VAL A 190 2.23 7.48 -3.19
CA VAL A 190 2.75 7.91 -1.90
C VAL A 190 4.26 8.15 -1.99
N ARG A 191 4.80 9.06 -1.17
CA ARG A 191 6.21 9.49 -1.20
C ARG A 191 6.98 9.14 0.05
N THR A 192 6.36 8.44 0.96
CA THR A 192 6.97 8.07 2.23
C THR A 192 6.96 6.57 2.43
N TYR A 193 8.06 6.04 2.95
CA TYR A 193 8.14 4.69 3.48
C TYR A 193 8.84 4.73 4.84
N PRO A 194 8.10 4.58 5.95
CA PRO A 194 6.68 4.17 6.14
C PRO A 194 5.67 5.08 5.43
N HIS A 195 4.57 4.49 4.95
CA HIS A 195 3.51 5.21 4.23
C HIS A 195 2.67 6.04 5.21
N ILE A 196 2.93 7.33 5.29
CA ILE A 196 2.25 8.25 6.21
C ILE A 196 1.57 9.41 5.49
N ASP A 197 1.60 9.44 4.15
CA ASP A 197 1.16 10.56 3.33
C ASP A 197 0.01 10.23 2.35
N TYR A 198 -0.71 9.11 2.54
CA TYR A 198 -1.89 8.76 1.71
C TYR A 198 -2.94 9.87 1.67
N TYR A 199 -3.22 10.48 2.82
CA TYR A 199 -4.16 11.59 2.90
C TYR A 199 -3.72 12.78 2.03
N GLU A 200 -2.46 13.20 2.15
CA GLU A 200 -1.88 14.32 1.42
C GLU A 200 -1.84 14.05 -0.10
N ARG A 201 -1.55 12.80 -0.49
CA ARG A 201 -1.55 12.42 -1.91
C ARG A 201 -2.96 12.40 -2.49
N ALA A 202 -3.93 11.89 -1.78
CA ALA A 202 -5.33 11.92 -2.18
C ALA A 202 -5.87 13.36 -2.24
N TRP A 203 -5.44 14.23 -1.31
CA TRP A 203 -5.77 15.65 -1.34
C TRP A 203 -5.20 16.35 -2.57
N GLN A 204 -3.93 16.11 -2.92
CA GLN A 204 -3.33 16.58 -4.17
C GLN A 204 -4.14 16.09 -5.39
N GLY A 205 -4.56 14.84 -5.36
CA GLY A 205 -5.42 14.25 -6.38
C GLY A 205 -6.77 14.97 -6.50
N ALA A 206 -7.38 15.34 -5.39
CA ALA A 206 -8.63 16.07 -5.37
C ALA A 206 -8.49 17.49 -5.95
N GLU A 207 -7.39 18.18 -5.67
CA GLU A 207 -7.11 19.50 -6.26
C GLU A 207 -6.91 19.41 -7.79
N LEU A 208 -6.20 18.39 -8.26
CA LEU A 208 -6.06 18.13 -9.70
C LEU A 208 -7.40 17.77 -10.35
N MET A 209 -8.21 16.95 -9.68
CA MET A 209 -9.56 16.59 -10.13
C MET A 209 -10.43 17.83 -10.32
N ASP A 210 -10.49 18.72 -9.33
CA ASP A 210 -11.30 19.92 -9.37
C ASP A 210 -10.89 20.86 -10.52
N ARG A 211 -9.59 21.08 -10.71
CA ARG A 211 -9.03 21.85 -11.82
C ARG A 211 -9.35 21.22 -13.19
N ALA A 212 -9.25 19.90 -13.28
CA ALA A 212 -9.58 19.18 -14.51
C ALA A 212 -11.07 19.27 -14.84
N LEU A 213 -11.94 19.11 -13.86
CA LEU A 213 -13.41 19.25 -14.01
C LEU A 213 -13.81 20.66 -14.46
N ARG A 214 -13.13 21.69 -13.97
CA ARG A 214 -13.33 23.08 -14.42
C ARG A 214 -12.73 23.35 -15.81
N GLY A 215 -11.93 22.42 -16.35
CA GLY A 215 -11.26 22.59 -17.64
C GLY A 215 -10.05 23.52 -17.59
N GLU A 216 -9.50 23.76 -16.41
CA GLU A 216 -8.29 24.58 -16.19
C GLU A 216 -7.03 23.83 -16.62
N ILE A 217 -7.04 22.51 -16.50
CA ILE A 217 -5.96 21.61 -16.91
C ILE A 217 -6.52 20.40 -17.66
N ARG A 218 -5.64 19.73 -18.42
CA ARG A 218 -5.91 18.45 -19.09
C ARG A 218 -4.81 17.46 -18.73
N PRO A 219 -4.91 16.79 -17.56
CA PRO A 219 -3.87 15.91 -17.09
C PRO A 219 -3.74 14.67 -17.99
N HIS A 220 -2.52 14.36 -18.38
CA HIS A 220 -2.12 13.16 -19.11
C HIS A 220 -0.90 12.55 -18.46
N THR A 221 -0.95 11.25 -18.20
CA THR A 221 0.12 10.50 -17.57
C THR A 221 0.93 9.73 -18.61
N VAL A 222 2.24 9.79 -18.48
CA VAL A 222 3.20 8.95 -19.18
C VAL A 222 3.98 8.11 -18.20
N ILE A 223 4.52 6.98 -18.64
CA ILE A 223 5.31 6.06 -17.84
C ILE A 223 6.65 5.77 -18.52
N ALA A 224 7.70 5.57 -17.71
CA ALA A 224 8.97 5.00 -18.12
C ALA A 224 9.37 3.86 -17.20
N LYS A 225 10.04 2.85 -17.76
CA LYS A 225 10.58 1.66 -17.06
C LYS A 225 11.97 1.33 -17.57
N ARG A 226 12.71 0.53 -16.82
CA ARG A 226 13.97 -0.11 -17.26
C ARG A 226 13.86 -1.62 -17.02
N PRO A 227 14.69 -2.45 -17.64
CA PRO A 227 14.64 -3.90 -17.47
C PRO A 227 15.23 -4.30 -16.11
N MET A 228 14.62 -3.86 -15.04
CA MET A 228 15.03 -4.13 -13.65
C MET A 228 13.85 -4.64 -12.83
N LEU A 229 14.11 -5.72 -12.07
CA LEU A 229 13.15 -6.33 -11.16
C LEU A 229 13.06 -5.55 -9.84
N ARG A 230 14.20 -5.00 -9.41
CA ARG A 230 14.36 -4.28 -8.15
C ARG A 230 15.27 -3.06 -8.32
N GLY A 231 15.28 -2.18 -7.34
CA GLY A 231 16.12 -0.99 -7.29
C GLY A 231 15.52 0.05 -6.35
N LEU A 232 15.93 1.30 -6.48
CA LEU A 232 15.41 2.42 -5.68
C LEU A 232 15.40 2.14 -4.17
N ASN A 233 16.40 1.39 -3.68
CA ASN A 233 16.52 1.03 -2.27
C ASN A 233 15.26 0.35 -1.72
N TYR A 234 14.57 -0.46 -2.54
CA TYR A 234 13.28 -1.10 -2.21
C TYR A 234 12.21 -0.11 -1.71
N GLY A 235 12.21 1.11 -2.26
CA GLY A 235 11.24 2.14 -1.88
C GLY A 235 11.57 2.92 -0.60
N ARG A 236 12.70 2.66 0.07
CA ARG A 236 13.07 3.38 1.29
C ARG A 236 13.39 4.85 1.00
N THR A 237 12.67 5.75 1.65
CA THR A 237 12.65 7.18 1.35
C THR A 237 13.53 8.03 2.27
N GLN A 238 14.23 7.42 3.24
CA GLN A 238 15.10 8.14 4.17
C GLN A 238 16.45 8.52 3.56
N SER A 239 16.93 7.74 2.59
CA SER A 239 18.25 7.95 1.95
C SER A 239 18.33 7.27 0.59
N GLY A 240 19.36 7.62 -0.17
CA GLY A 240 19.72 7.00 -1.45
C GLY A 240 18.82 7.41 -2.61
N PRO A 241 18.83 6.62 -3.70
CA PRO A 241 18.26 7.03 -4.98
C PRO A 241 16.77 7.33 -4.95
N MET A 242 15.99 6.63 -4.10
CA MET A 242 14.56 6.91 -3.97
C MET A 242 14.33 8.32 -3.44
N ARG A 243 15.02 8.70 -2.36
CA ARG A 243 14.91 10.03 -1.78
C ARG A 243 15.31 11.12 -2.78
N GLU A 244 16.43 10.93 -3.47
CA GLU A 244 16.94 11.90 -4.44
C GLU A 244 15.96 12.14 -5.59
N LEU A 245 15.32 11.08 -6.11
CA LEU A 245 14.31 11.19 -7.15
C LEU A 245 13.03 11.88 -6.64
N LEU A 246 12.60 11.60 -5.41
CA LEU A 246 11.45 12.27 -4.80
C LEU A 246 11.71 13.78 -4.65
N GLU A 247 12.89 14.20 -4.14
CA GLU A 247 13.29 15.60 -4.02
C GLU A 247 13.33 16.30 -5.40
N ARG A 248 13.83 15.62 -6.43
CA ARG A 248 13.81 16.14 -7.81
C ARG A 248 12.39 16.26 -8.36
N GLY A 249 11.53 15.30 -8.07
CA GLY A 249 10.10 15.31 -8.42
C GLY A 249 9.37 16.50 -7.81
N ASP A 250 9.59 16.75 -6.50
CA ASP A 250 9.03 17.91 -5.80
C ASP A 250 9.44 19.23 -6.44
N ALA A 251 10.71 19.38 -6.84
CA ALA A 251 11.20 20.56 -7.51
C ALA A 251 10.56 20.77 -8.90
N LEU A 252 10.29 19.69 -9.65
CA LEU A 252 9.60 19.77 -10.93
C LEU A 252 8.13 20.17 -10.78
N GLU A 253 7.43 19.65 -9.80
CA GLU A 253 6.06 20.04 -9.48
C GLU A 253 5.97 21.50 -9.01
N ALA A 254 6.85 21.90 -8.09
CA ALA A 254 6.89 23.28 -7.58
C ALA A 254 7.20 24.31 -8.68
N SER A 255 7.98 23.93 -9.70
CA SER A 255 8.27 24.78 -10.85
C SER A 255 7.19 24.78 -11.94
N GLY A 256 6.15 23.94 -11.80
CA GLY A 256 5.07 23.78 -12.78
C GLY A 256 5.49 23.02 -14.05
N LYS A 257 6.66 22.38 -14.09
CA LYS A 257 7.11 21.54 -15.21
C LYS A 257 6.38 20.20 -15.29
N ALA A 258 5.84 19.74 -14.18
CA ALA A 258 4.95 18.59 -14.09
C ALA A 258 3.78 18.92 -13.16
N LEU A 259 2.64 18.28 -13.34
CA LEU A 259 1.55 18.32 -12.38
C LEU A 259 1.81 17.36 -11.23
N VAL A 260 2.32 16.15 -11.55
CA VAL A 260 2.73 15.12 -10.60
C VAL A 260 3.89 14.32 -11.18
N VAL A 261 4.85 14.00 -10.32
CA VAL A 261 5.91 13.00 -10.58
C VAL A 261 5.76 11.91 -9.54
N SER A 262 5.49 10.68 -9.96
CA SER A 262 5.40 9.51 -9.08
C SER A 262 6.53 8.53 -9.37
N VAL A 263 7.28 8.18 -8.32
CA VAL A 263 8.37 7.20 -8.37
C VAL A 263 7.91 5.95 -7.63
N CYS A 264 7.77 4.84 -8.35
CA CYS A 264 7.36 3.57 -7.80
C CYS A 264 8.52 2.58 -7.79
N ALA A 265 8.80 2.00 -6.64
CA ALA A 265 9.86 0.99 -6.48
C ALA A 265 9.46 -0.39 -7.03
N GLY A 266 8.16 -0.61 -7.20
CA GLY A 266 7.60 -1.90 -7.59
C GLY A 266 7.59 -2.92 -6.46
N PHE A 267 6.81 -3.98 -6.63
CA PHE A 267 6.72 -5.11 -5.70
C PHE A 267 7.32 -6.36 -6.31
N THR A 268 8.52 -6.69 -5.90
CA THR A 268 9.34 -7.75 -6.50
C THR A 268 8.82 -9.17 -6.27
N ARG A 269 7.84 -9.34 -5.36
CA ARG A 269 7.22 -10.64 -5.08
C ARG A 269 6.08 -11.00 -6.02
N SER A 270 5.84 -10.21 -7.04
CA SER A 270 4.90 -10.51 -8.12
C SER A 270 5.66 -11.08 -9.32
N ASP A 271 5.42 -12.35 -9.66
CA ASP A 271 5.92 -12.96 -10.91
C ASP A 271 4.95 -12.62 -12.03
N ILE A 272 5.05 -11.40 -12.57
CA ILE A 272 4.24 -10.85 -13.66
C ILE A 272 5.13 -10.15 -14.69
N TYR A 273 4.62 -9.96 -15.91
CA TYR A 273 5.39 -9.33 -16.99
C TYR A 273 5.87 -7.90 -16.61
N ASP A 274 5.00 -7.09 -16.03
CA ASP A 274 5.25 -5.67 -15.74
C ASP A 274 5.86 -5.35 -14.38
N VAL A 275 6.39 -6.35 -13.68
CA VAL A 275 7.03 -6.16 -12.37
C VAL A 275 8.20 -5.18 -12.40
N GLY A 276 8.42 -4.47 -11.30
CA GLY A 276 9.61 -3.68 -11.01
C GLY A 276 9.40 -2.16 -11.08
N PRO A 277 10.47 -1.39 -10.83
CA PRO A 277 10.42 0.05 -10.73
C PRO A 277 9.88 0.76 -11.97
N SER A 278 9.20 1.88 -11.74
CA SER A 278 8.65 2.74 -12.77
C SER A 278 8.58 4.18 -12.30
N VAL A 279 8.56 5.11 -13.25
CA VAL A 279 8.29 6.53 -13.00
C VAL A 279 7.15 6.96 -13.89
N THR A 280 6.13 7.58 -13.28
CA THR A 280 5.06 8.24 -14.04
C THR A 280 5.16 9.74 -13.88
N VAL A 281 4.89 10.47 -14.97
CA VAL A 281 4.82 11.93 -14.97
C VAL A 281 3.49 12.35 -15.55
N THR A 282 2.71 13.08 -14.77
CA THR A 282 1.46 13.69 -15.22
C THR A 282 1.70 15.14 -15.60
N ALA A 283 1.35 15.52 -16.81
CA ALA A 283 1.52 16.87 -17.36
C ALA A 283 0.20 17.47 -17.86
N ASP A 284 0.14 18.80 -17.97
CA ASP A 284 -0.97 19.51 -18.59
C ASP A 284 -0.80 19.55 -20.12
N GLY A 285 -1.36 18.56 -20.78
CA GLY A 285 -1.44 18.46 -22.26
C GLY A 285 -0.12 18.12 -22.98
N ASN A 286 1.04 18.54 -22.50
CA ASN A 286 2.34 18.29 -23.15
C ASN A 286 3.04 17.04 -22.61
N THR A 287 2.88 15.93 -23.29
CA THR A 287 3.48 14.66 -22.89
C THR A 287 4.93 14.47 -23.32
N THR A 288 5.47 15.29 -24.23
CA THR A 288 6.85 15.13 -24.73
C THR A 288 7.86 15.40 -23.62
N GLU A 289 7.74 16.53 -22.93
CA GLU A 289 8.62 16.87 -21.80
C GLU A 289 8.40 15.91 -20.62
N ALA A 290 7.15 15.53 -20.33
CA ALA A 290 6.85 14.56 -19.31
C ALA A 290 7.54 13.20 -19.56
N LYS A 291 7.53 12.74 -20.83
CA LYS A 291 8.23 11.51 -21.20
C LYS A 291 9.75 11.63 -21.01
N ARG A 292 10.35 12.74 -21.41
CA ARG A 292 11.77 12.99 -21.20
C ARG A 292 12.14 12.95 -19.71
N ILE A 293 11.35 13.60 -18.86
CA ILE A 293 11.55 13.57 -17.41
C ILE A 293 11.45 12.14 -16.86
N ALA A 294 10.42 11.38 -17.26
CA ALA A 294 10.24 10.00 -16.80
C ALA A 294 11.43 9.10 -17.20
N GLU A 295 11.92 9.24 -18.43
CA GLU A 295 13.09 8.50 -18.94
C GLU A 295 14.36 8.85 -18.16
N GLU A 296 14.65 10.14 -17.92
CA GLU A 296 15.82 10.60 -17.13
C GLU A 296 15.79 10.07 -15.69
N PHE A 297 14.61 10.01 -15.07
CA PHE A 297 14.47 9.45 -13.73
C PHE A 297 14.73 7.93 -13.74
N MET A 298 14.26 7.23 -14.76
CA MET A 298 14.50 5.80 -14.87
C MET A 298 15.93 5.46 -15.28
N ASP A 299 16.64 6.34 -16.01
CA ASP A 299 18.09 6.19 -16.26
C ASP A 299 18.87 6.28 -14.94
N TYR A 300 18.56 7.27 -14.09
CA TYR A 300 19.17 7.40 -12.78
C TYR A 300 18.85 6.18 -11.88
N ALA A 301 17.61 5.69 -11.90
CA ALA A 301 17.23 4.49 -11.18
C ALA A 301 18.02 3.26 -11.65
N TRP A 302 18.28 3.14 -12.96
CA TRP A 302 19.09 2.09 -13.55
C TRP A 302 20.57 2.19 -13.14
N GLU A 303 21.17 3.37 -13.19
CA GLU A 303 22.55 3.60 -12.79
C GLU A 303 22.80 3.27 -11.30
N THR A 304 21.79 3.52 -10.45
CA THR A 304 21.86 3.30 -9.00
C THR A 304 21.19 2.00 -8.53
N ARG A 305 20.86 1.09 -9.46
CA ARG A 305 20.02 -0.11 -9.18
C ARG A 305 20.55 -1.07 -8.11
N GLU A 306 21.86 -1.06 -7.88
CA GLU A 306 22.51 -1.92 -6.89
C GLU A 306 22.52 -1.34 -5.48
N PHE A 307 22.13 -0.07 -5.32
CA PHE A 307 22.13 0.57 -4.01
C PHE A 307 21.14 -0.13 -3.07
N ASN A 308 21.63 -0.49 -1.89
CA ASN A 308 20.84 -1.05 -0.80
C ASN A 308 21.40 -0.55 0.55
N SER A 309 20.54 0.06 1.37
CA SER A 309 20.90 0.56 2.69
C SER A 309 20.65 -0.45 3.82
N ASP A 310 20.12 -1.63 3.53
CA ASP A 310 19.79 -2.60 4.56
C ASP A 310 21.01 -3.33 5.11
N THR A 311 21.04 -3.41 6.43
CA THR A 311 21.89 -4.35 7.16
C THR A 311 20.98 -5.32 7.89
N ILE A 312 20.95 -6.57 7.41
CA ILE A 312 20.16 -7.65 7.99
C ILE A 312 21.14 -8.59 8.70
N ILE A 313 20.87 -8.91 9.97
CA ILE A 313 21.72 -9.79 10.78
C ILE A 313 21.03 -11.13 11.04
N SER A 314 21.83 -12.07 11.54
CA SER A 314 21.33 -13.40 11.94
C SER A 314 20.50 -13.33 13.23
N ILE A 315 19.61 -14.34 13.41
CA ILE A 315 18.87 -14.52 14.67
C ILE A 315 19.84 -14.62 15.87
N ALA A 316 20.94 -15.35 15.74
CA ALA A 316 21.89 -15.54 16.84
C ALA A 316 22.49 -14.22 17.32
N GLU A 317 22.94 -13.37 16.41
CA GLU A 317 23.47 -12.03 16.72
C GLU A 317 22.37 -11.11 17.30
N ALA A 318 21.16 -11.16 16.75
CA ALA A 318 20.04 -10.35 17.25
C ALA A 318 19.67 -10.71 18.69
N VAL A 319 19.59 -11.99 19.01
CA VAL A 319 19.29 -12.49 20.36
C VAL A 319 20.41 -12.17 21.34
N GLU A 320 21.67 -12.27 20.92
CA GLU A 320 22.84 -11.87 21.75
C GLU A 320 22.76 -10.40 22.14
N ARG A 321 22.48 -9.51 21.19
CA ARG A 321 22.27 -8.07 21.44
C ARG A 321 21.07 -7.80 22.36
N ALA A 322 19.98 -8.55 22.17
CA ALA A 322 18.81 -8.46 23.05
C ALA A 322 19.16 -8.86 24.49
N LYS A 323 19.87 -9.98 24.67
CA LYS A 323 20.32 -10.49 25.99
C LYS A 323 21.23 -9.48 26.69
N ALA A 324 22.19 -8.91 26.00
CA ALA A 324 23.07 -7.88 26.54
C ALA A 324 22.32 -6.62 27.00
N GLY A 325 21.15 -6.34 26.44
CA GLY A 325 20.33 -5.16 26.70
C GLY A 325 19.12 -5.36 27.61
N GLU A 326 18.94 -6.50 28.26
CA GLU A 326 17.74 -6.82 29.08
C GLU A 326 17.45 -5.84 30.22
N GLY A 327 18.47 -5.14 30.72
CA GLY A 327 18.30 -4.09 31.73
C GLY A 327 17.78 -2.76 31.20
N SER A 328 17.69 -2.57 29.88
CA SER A 328 17.31 -1.30 29.25
C SER A 328 15.78 -1.16 29.09
N VAL A 329 15.04 -1.37 30.17
CA VAL A 329 13.58 -1.24 30.16
C VAL A 329 13.20 0.22 29.86
N GLY A 330 12.16 0.42 29.04
CA GLY A 330 11.64 1.74 28.65
C GLY A 330 12.24 2.33 27.37
N LYS A 331 13.31 1.73 26.87
CA LYS A 331 13.89 2.02 25.53
C LYS A 331 14.19 0.69 24.84
N PRO A 332 13.21 0.03 24.23
CA PRO A 332 13.38 -1.32 23.70
C PRO A 332 14.39 -1.38 22.56
N LEU A 333 15.12 -2.50 22.48
CA LEU A 333 15.69 -2.95 21.22
C LEU A 333 14.53 -3.47 20.36
N VAL A 334 14.36 -2.95 19.16
CA VAL A 334 13.37 -3.46 18.21
C VAL A 334 14.05 -4.45 17.26
N LEU A 335 13.62 -5.71 17.28
CA LEU A 335 14.02 -6.76 16.35
C LEU A 335 12.93 -6.90 15.28
N ALA A 336 13.21 -6.43 14.09
CA ALA A 336 12.27 -6.51 12.98
C ALA A 336 12.58 -7.72 12.10
N ASP A 337 11.73 -8.74 12.18
CA ASP A 337 11.79 -9.91 11.30
C ASP A 337 11.31 -9.52 9.89
N ASP A 338 12.29 -9.18 9.05
CA ASP A 338 12.06 -8.79 7.67
C ASP A 338 11.51 -9.94 6.84
N SER A 339 11.99 -11.15 7.11
CA SER A 339 11.72 -12.33 6.29
C SER A 339 10.32 -12.90 6.43
N ASP A 340 9.62 -12.65 7.56
CA ASP A 340 8.24 -13.06 7.78
C ASP A 340 7.28 -11.87 7.91
N ASN A 341 7.62 -10.76 7.24
CA ASN A 341 6.79 -9.57 7.15
C ASN A 341 5.47 -9.83 6.42
N THR A 342 4.36 -9.75 7.14
CA THR A 342 3.01 -9.93 6.59
C THR A 342 2.62 -8.83 5.59
N GLY A 343 3.23 -7.63 5.69
CA GLY A 343 3.09 -6.57 4.71
C GLY A 343 3.75 -6.86 3.36
N GLY A 344 4.60 -7.89 3.24
CA GLY A 344 5.14 -8.39 1.97
C GLY A 344 4.49 -9.70 1.53
N GLY A 345 3.34 -10.07 2.12
CA GLY A 345 2.60 -11.29 1.79
C GLY A 345 3.13 -12.57 2.43
N ALA A 346 4.04 -12.48 3.41
CA ALA A 346 4.46 -13.63 4.19
C ALA A 346 3.35 -14.18 5.08
N TYR A 347 3.49 -15.41 5.52
CA TYR A 347 2.43 -16.07 6.30
C TYR A 347 2.25 -15.48 7.71
N GLY A 348 3.29 -14.93 8.31
CA GLY A 348 3.24 -14.33 9.64
C GLY A 348 3.20 -15.36 10.77
N ASP A 349 3.45 -16.64 10.47
CA ASP A 349 3.40 -17.73 11.43
C ASP A 349 4.78 -18.35 11.73
N GLY A 350 5.87 -17.81 11.20
CA GLY A 350 7.23 -18.26 11.45
C GLY A 350 7.63 -18.20 12.93
N THR A 351 8.33 -19.21 13.42
CA THR A 351 8.63 -19.39 14.84
C THR A 351 10.11 -19.29 15.20
N ASN A 352 11.02 -19.24 14.21
CA ASN A 352 12.47 -19.31 14.46
C ASN A 352 12.97 -18.22 15.40
N LEU A 353 12.56 -16.98 15.21
CA LEU A 353 12.98 -15.86 16.07
C LEU A 353 12.43 -16.03 17.50
N LEU A 354 11.13 -16.34 17.66
CA LEU A 354 10.52 -16.58 18.97
C LEU A 354 11.18 -17.77 19.69
N ARG A 355 11.45 -18.87 18.99
CA ARG A 355 12.16 -20.04 19.51
C ARG A 355 13.53 -19.67 20.06
N ALA A 356 14.29 -18.85 19.34
CA ALA A 356 15.61 -18.42 19.77
C ALA A 356 15.54 -17.47 20.98
N MET A 357 14.55 -16.58 21.03
CA MET A 357 14.31 -15.69 22.18
C MET A 357 13.98 -16.50 23.46
N ILE A 358 13.13 -17.54 23.32
CA ILE A 358 12.79 -18.45 24.44
C ILE A 358 14.03 -19.24 24.88
N ALA A 359 14.80 -19.80 23.94
CA ALA A 359 16.00 -20.58 24.25
C ALA A 359 17.08 -19.75 24.97
N ALA A 360 17.15 -18.45 24.68
CA ALA A 360 18.04 -17.51 25.37
C ALA A 360 17.47 -17.00 26.71
N ASP A 361 16.27 -17.43 27.11
CA ASP A 361 15.57 -16.97 28.29
C ASP A 361 15.55 -15.43 28.40
N LEU A 362 15.07 -14.76 27.31
CA LEU A 362 14.96 -13.30 27.30
C LEU A 362 13.91 -12.84 28.31
N GLN A 363 14.24 -11.75 29.03
CA GLN A 363 13.37 -11.14 30.02
C GLN A 363 12.87 -9.76 29.55
N ASN A 364 11.73 -9.32 30.05
CA ASN A 364 11.11 -8.03 29.68
C ASN A 364 10.98 -7.85 28.16
N ALA A 365 10.60 -8.91 27.47
CA ALA A 365 10.50 -8.95 26.02
C ALA A 365 9.04 -9.10 25.54
N ALA A 366 8.70 -8.48 24.41
CA ALA A 366 7.45 -8.68 23.70
C ALA A 366 7.71 -9.24 22.30
N PHE A 367 6.79 -10.08 21.80
CA PHE A 367 6.79 -10.61 20.45
C PHE A 367 5.45 -10.35 19.76
N HIS A 368 5.45 -9.57 18.69
CA HIS A 368 4.27 -9.23 17.89
C HIS A 368 4.47 -9.60 16.41
N ALA A 369 3.74 -10.54 15.86
CA ALA A 369 2.83 -11.50 16.48
C ALA A 369 2.97 -12.85 15.76
N ILE A 370 2.36 -13.87 16.28
CA ILE A 370 2.14 -15.14 15.58
C ILE A 370 0.72 -15.15 15.03
N PHE A 371 0.57 -15.28 13.71
CA PHE A 371 -0.73 -15.54 13.09
C PHE A 371 -1.06 -17.03 13.24
N ASP A 372 -2.02 -17.35 14.11
CA ASP A 372 -2.43 -18.71 14.38
C ASP A 372 -3.85 -18.79 14.97
N PRO A 373 -4.91 -18.82 14.12
CA PRO A 373 -6.28 -18.91 14.61
C PRO A 373 -6.57 -20.15 15.47
N ALA A 374 -5.89 -21.28 15.21
CA ALA A 374 -6.08 -22.50 15.98
C ALA A 374 -5.51 -22.35 17.40
N ALA A 375 -4.29 -21.80 17.53
CA ALA A 375 -3.71 -21.51 18.84
C ALA A 375 -4.54 -20.48 19.64
N VAL A 376 -5.21 -19.55 18.97
CA VAL A 376 -6.15 -18.62 19.63
C VAL A 376 -7.32 -19.41 20.25
N GLN A 377 -7.91 -20.37 19.53
CA GLN A 377 -9.00 -21.21 20.05
C GLN A 377 -8.53 -22.09 21.23
N ASP A 378 -7.33 -22.68 21.12
CA ASP A 378 -6.74 -23.46 22.23
C ASP A 378 -6.56 -22.59 23.48
N GLY A 379 -6.04 -21.37 23.34
CA GLY A 379 -5.89 -20.45 24.46
C GLY A 379 -7.21 -19.98 25.06
N ILE A 380 -8.24 -19.76 24.25
CA ILE A 380 -9.59 -19.46 24.73
C ILE A 380 -10.14 -20.63 25.57
N ALA A 381 -9.91 -21.88 25.12
CA ALA A 381 -10.33 -23.07 25.86
C ALA A 381 -9.60 -23.26 27.20
N ILE A 382 -8.30 -22.88 27.27
CA ILE A 382 -7.50 -22.91 28.52
C ILE A 382 -8.01 -21.84 29.50
N GLY A 383 -8.32 -20.65 29.04
CA GLY A 383 -8.89 -19.55 29.80
C GLY A 383 -7.85 -18.65 30.51
N VAL A 384 -8.21 -17.38 30.70
CA VAL A 384 -7.39 -16.34 31.34
C VAL A 384 -6.98 -16.76 32.78
N GLY A 385 -5.72 -16.52 33.13
CA GLY A 385 -5.12 -16.84 34.42
C GLY A 385 -4.64 -18.29 34.54
N SER A 386 -4.92 -19.14 33.54
CA SER A 386 -4.52 -20.56 33.53
C SER A 386 -3.23 -20.76 32.70
N LYS A 387 -2.45 -21.75 33.11
CA LYS A 387 -1.31 -22.24 32.33
C LYS A 387 -1.74 -23.45 31.52
N GLY A 388 -1.20 -23.57 30.30
CA GLY A 388 -1.44 -24.70 29.43
C GLY A 388 -0.37 -24.84 28.36
N ARG A 389 -0.40 -26.00 27.70
CA ARG A 389 0.46 -26.30 26.58
C ARG A 389 -0.24 -25.86 25.30
N ILE A 390 0.43 -25.04 24.49
CA ILE A 390 -0.07 -24.51 23.22
C ILE A 390 0.99 -24.70 22.14
N THR A 391 0.55 -25.06 20.93
CA THR A 391 1.42 -25.15 19.75
C THR A 391 1.22 -23.91 18.89
N LEU A 392 2.28 -23.11 18.73
CA LEU A 392 2.28 -21.82 18.05
C LEU A 392 2.87 -21.92 16.65
N GLY A 393 2.22 -21.31 15.67
CA GLY A 393 2.71 -21.00 14.33
C GLY A 393 3.31 -22.17 13.54
N GLY A 394 4.07 -21.83 12.49
CA GLY A 394 4.81 -22.78 11.66
C GLY A 394 3.94 -23.82 10.92
N LYS A 395 2.66 -23.51 10.68
CA LYS A 395 1.65 -24.45 10.15
C LYS A 395 1.49 -24.34 8.64
N HIS A 396 1.77 -23.19 8.05
CA HIS A 396 1.57 -22.94 6.61
C HIS A 396 2.74 -23.46 5.77
N ALA A 397 3.98 -23.20 6.19
CA ALA A 397 5.19 -23.59 5.50
C ALA A 397 6.32 -23.80 6.53
N PRO A 398 6.40 -24.97 7.18
CA PRO A 398 7.39 -25.24 8.23
C PRO A 398 8.83 -25.05 7.80
N GLU A 399 9.10 -25.17 6.51
CA GLU A 399 10.42 -24.95 5.88
C GLU A 399 10.79 -23.46 5.76
N MET A 400 9.82 -22.55 5.98
CA MET A 400 10.00 -21.11 5.89
C MET A 400 9.73 -20.46 7.25
N GLY A 401 10.77 -19.95 7.92
CA GLY A 401 10.62 -19.28 9.22
C GLY A 401 10.44 -20.19 10.43
N GLY A 402 10.48 -21.53 10.26
CA GLY A 402 10.42 -22.55 11.32
C GLY A 402 9.08 -23.24 11.48
N GLY A 403 9.13 -24.50 11.92
CA GLY A 403 7.96 -25.34 12.18
C GLY A 403 7.25 -25.00 13.49
N PRO A 404 6.14 -25.73 13.80
CA PRO A 404 5.34 -25.50 15.00
C PRO A 404 6.18 -25.50 16.29
N LEU A 405 5.85 -24.59 17.20
CA LEU A 405 6.56 -24.38 18.46
C LEU A 405 5.62 -24.71 19.64
N GLU A 406 5.86 -25.84 20.30
CA GLU A 406 5.15 -26.17 21.53
C GLU A 406 5.73 -25.39 22.70
N VAL A 407 4.88 -24.70 23.47
CA VAL A 407 5.23 -23.93 24.66
C VAL A 407 4.28 -24.20 25.81
N GLU A 408 4.77 -24.11 27.04
CA GLU A 408 3.93 -23.95 28.23
C GLU A 408 3.75 -22.46 28.47
N ALA A 409 2.53 -21.96 28.38
CA ALA A 409 2.21 -20.53 28.46
C ALA A 409 1.15 -20.24 29.51
N LEU A 410 1.26 -19.06 30.15
CA LEU A 410 0.17 -18.45 30.91
C LEU A 410 -0.70 -17.63 29.96
N ILE A 411 -2.01 -17.85 29.92
CA ILE A 411 -2.96 -17.00 29.21
C ILE A 411 -3.17 -15.74 30.04
N VAL A 412 -2.64 -14.60 29.60
CA VAL A 412 -2.72 -13.35 30.37
C VAL A 412 -3.95 -12.55 29.99
N SER A 413 -4.24 -12.44 28.69
CA SER A 413 -5.46 -11.79 28.21
C SER A 413 -6.03 -12.47 26.96
N ILE A 414 -7.34 -12.30 26.78
CA ILE A 414 -8.10 -12.66 25.58
C ILE A 414 -8.86 -11.42 25.17
N THR A 415 -8.71 -11.00 23.90
CA THR A 415 -9.35 -9.79 23.37
C THR A 415 -10.04 -10.09 22.04
N ASP A 416 -10.90 -9.19 21.58
CA ASP A 416 -11.52 -9.24 20.26
C ASP A 416 -10.60 -8.72 19.15
N GLY A 417 -9.41 -8.22 19.52
CA GLY A 417 -8.39 -7.73 18.63
C GLY A 417 -8.68 -6.34 18.02
N HIS A 418 -9.71 -5.63 18.47
CA HIS A 418 -9.98 -4.28 18.00
C HIS A 418 -9.01 -3.27 18.62
N PHE A 419 -8.50 -2.38 17.77
CA PHE A 419 -7.67 -1.25 18.19
C PHE A 419 -7.95 -0.02 17.33
N ARG A 420 -7.69 1.16 17.88
CA ARG A 420 -7.75 2.42 17.15
C ARG A 420 -6.32 2.83 16.77
N CYS A 421 -6.07 3.06 15.48
CA CYS A 421 -4.78 3.54 15.01
C CYS A 421 -4.52 4.94 15.56
N ASN A 422 -3.45 5.12 16.31
CA ASN A 422 -3.09 6.39 16.95
C ASN A 422 -1.83 7.02 16.37
N GLY A 423 -1.00 6.20 15.71
CA GLY A 423 0.26 6.63 15.10
C GLY A 423 0.13 7.04 13.63
N PRO A 424 1.18 7.67 13.11
CA PRO A 424 1.30 7.88 11.68
C PRO A 424 1.55 6.54 10.98
N SER A 425 0.58 6.04 10.23
CA SER A 425 0.69 4.80 9.46
C SER A 425 -0.30 4.79 8.30
N PHE A 426 -0.09 3.89 7.34
CA PHE A 426 -1.02 3.68 6.23
C PHE A 426 -2.41 3.19 6.69
N LEU A 427 -2.52 2.65 7.88
CA LEU A 427 -3.81 2.26 8.45
C LEU A 427 -4.76 3.45 8.69
N GLY A 428 -4.22 4.68 8.64
CA GLY A 428 -4.97 5.92 8.78
C GLY A 428 -5.23 6.29 10.24
N GLY A 429 -4.58 7.35 10.71
CA GLY A 429 -4.79 7.86 12.07
C GLY A 429 -6.27 8.10 12.36
N GLY A 430 -6.77 7.56 13.47
CA GLY A 430 -8.17 7.61 13.88
C GLY A 430 -9.04 6.45 13.40
N ALA A 431 -8.60 5.64 12.45
CA ALA A 431 -9.35 4.48 11.96
C ALA A 431 -9.37 3.31 12.96
N TRP A 432 -10.47 2.60 13.00
CA TRP A 432 -10.57 1.33 13.73
C TRP A 432 -10.10 0.18 12.84
N ARG A 433 -9.33 -0.74 13.45
CA ARG A 433 -8.81 -1.96 12.83
C ARG A 433 -8.98 -3.13 13.80
N SER A 434 -8.83 -4.36 13.28
CA SER A 434 -8.86 -5.57 14.10
C SER A 434 -7.94 -6.63 13.53
N PHE A 435 -7.24 -7.34 14.41
CA PHE A 435 -6.54 -8.58 14.08
C PHE A 435 -7.28 -9.83 14.61
N GLY A 436 -8.61 -9.67 14.77
CA GLY A 436 -9.53 -10.72 15.21
C GLY A 436 -9.31 -11.15 16.65
N PRO A 437 -10.08 -12.12 17.16
CA PRO A 437 -9.85 -12.71 18.48
C PRO A 437 -8.37 -13.03 18.68
N SER A 438 -7.81 -12.61 19.81
CA SER A 438 -6.38 -12.62 20.04
C SER A 438 -6.04 -12.92 21.49
N LEU A 439 -4.82 -13.41 21.69
CA LEU A 439 -4.29 -13.74 23.01
C LEU A 439 -3.03 -12.93 23.28
N MET A 440 -2.83 -12.55 24.52
CA MET A 440 -1.51 -12.30 25.07
C MET A 440 -1.12 -13.48 25.96
N LEU A 441 -0.05 -14.15 25.57
CA LEU A 441 0.57 -15.26 26.29
C LEU A 441 1.83 -14.80 27.00
N ARG A 442 2.13 -15.38 28.17
CA ARG A 442 3.45 -15.22 28.80
C ARG A 442 4.18 -16.55 28.78
N VAL A 443 5.35 -16.57 28.09
CA VAL A 443 6.25 -17.71 27.99
C VAL A 443 7.59 -17.28 28.60
N GLY A 444 7.89 -17.74 29.82
CA GLY A 444 9.03 -17.22 30.56
C GLY A 444 8.94 -15.71 30.77
N GLY A 445 9.96 -14.97 30.35
CA GLY A 445 10.02 -13.51 30.40
C GLY A 445 9.51 -12.81 29.13
N ILE A 446 8.84 -13.54 28.21
CA ILE A 446 8.40 -13.01 26.93
C ILE A 446 6.87 -12.94 26.88
N GLU A 447 6.32 -11.79 26.51
CA GLU A 447 4.91 -11.57 26.23
C GLU A 447 4.67 -11.75 24.72
N VAL A 448 3.85 -12.74 24.34
CA VAL A 448 3.64 -13.14 22.93
C VAL A 448 2.20 -12.83 22.53
N VAL A 449 2.04 -12.05 21.47
CA VAL A 449 0.74 -11.83 20.83
C VAL A 449 0.46 -12.95 19.84
N VAL A 450 -0.71 -13.58 19.95
CA VAL A 450 -1.23 -14.54 18.97
C VAL A 450 -2.52 -14.00 18.41
N MET A 451 -2.61 -13.88 17.09
CA MET A 451 -3.73 -13.26 16.39
C MET A 451 -4.44 -14.24 15.45
N SER A 452 -5.75 -14.06 15.27
CA SER A 452 -6.56 -14.90 14.38
C SER A 452 -6.79 -14.29 12.98
N THR A 453 -6.54 -12.99 12.82
CA THR A 453 -6.51 -12.31 11.51
C THR A 453 -5.11 -11.76 11.29
N ARG A 454 -4.54 -12.01 10.11
CA ARG A 454 -3.18 -11.61 9.79
C ARG A 454 -3.11 -10.09 9.55
N GLU A 455 -2.32 -9.40 10.36
CA GLU A 455 -2.03 -7.97 10.25
C GLU A 455 -0.52 -7.72 10.40
N GLN A 456 -0.04 -6.60 9.88
CA GLN A 456 1.35 -6.17 10.03
C GLN A 456 1.53 -5.37 11.32
N ALA A 457 2.68 -5.50 11.97
CA ALA A 457 3.06 -4.66 13.10
C ALA A 457 3.43 -3.25 12.61
N VAL A 458 2.58 -2.25 12.90
CA VAL A 458 2.75 -0.87 12.41
C VAL A 458 2.37 0.20 13.43
N ASP A 459 1.63 -0.13 14.49
CA ASP A 459 1.14 0.83 15.49
C ASP A 459 1.31 0.28 16.91
N LEU A 460 1.75 1.10 17.86
CA LEU A 460 1.87 0.71 19.27
C LEU A 460 0.54 0.29 19.88
N ALA A 461 -0.58 0.81 19.36
CA ALA A 461 -1.92 0.44 19.79
C ALA A 461 -2.19 -1.07 19.65
N GLN A 462 -1.50 -1.76 18.73
CA GLN A 462 -1.62 -3.20 18.57
C GLN A 462 -1.12 -3.96 19.80
N LEU A 463 0.01 -3.56 20.40
CA LEU A 463 0.51 -4.12 21.66
C LEU A 463 -0.37 -3.73 22.85
N ILE A 464 -0.74 -2.44 22.92
CA ILE A 464 -1.51 -1.88 24.03
C ILE A 464 -2.90 -2.53 24.12
N SER A 465 -3.53 -2.83 22.98
CA SER A 465 -4.89 -3.43 22.93
C SER A 465 -4.98 -4.81 23.53
N VAL A 466 -3.86 -5.55 23.58
CA VAL A 466 -3.80 -6.87 24.23
C VAL A 466 -3.23 -6.82 25.66
N GLY A 467 -2.83 -5.63 26.12
CA GLY A 467 -2.34 -5.41 27.49
C GLY A 467 -0.82 -5.37 27.64
N ILE A 468 -0.07 -5.26 26.52
CA ILE A 468 1.40 -5.10 26.55
C ILE A 468 1.72 -3.60 26.51
N ASP A 469 2.49 -3.12 27.49
CA ASP A 469 3.03 -1.77 27.49
C ASP A 469 4.41 -1.74 26.81
N PRO A 470 4.53 -1.18 25.59
CA PRO A 470 5.80 -1.14 24.88
C PRO A 470 6.89 -0.34 25.61
N PHE A 471 6.50 0.58 26.52
CA PHE A 471 7.42 1.38 27.33
C PHE A 471 7.97 0.62 28.55
N HIS A 472 7.47 -0.60 28.83
CA HIS A 472 8.02 -1.49 29.85
C HIS A 472 8.83 -2.66 29.28
N CYS A 473 9.04 -2.67 27.97
CA CYS A 473 9.87 -3.69 27.32
C CYS A 473 11.34 -3.27 27.24
N ALA A 474 12.25 -4.24 27.36
CA ALA A 474 13.67 -4.10 27.02
C ALA A 474 13.92 -4.52 25.55
N THR A 475 13.10 -5.44 25.04
CA THR A 475 13.14 -5.91 23.64
C THR A 475 11.72 -6.07 23.09
N ILE A 476 11.49 -5.60 21.88
CA ILE A 476 10.26 -5.84 21.11
C ILE A 476 10.65 -6.50 19.79
N ALA A 477 10.27 -7.76 19.60
CA ALA A 477 10.38 -8.44 18.31
C ALA A 477 9.06 -8.30 17.55
N LEU A 478 9.13 -8.00 16.23
CA LEU A 478 7.95 -7.80 15.41
C LEU A 478 8.19 -8.29 13.97
N LYS A 479 7.11 -8.64 13.27
CA LYS A 479 7.14 -9.13 11.88
C LYS A 479 6.77 -7.99 10.93
N SER A 480 7.80 -7.24 10.50
CA SER A 480 7.63 -6.10 9.60
C SER A 480 8.98 -5.69 9.02
N SER A 481 9.01 -5.26 7.75
CA SER A 481 10.23 -4.81 7.09
C SER A 481 10.53 -3.33 7.36
N HIS A 482 9.52 -2.44 7.31
CA HIS A 482 9.81 -1.00 7.39
C HIS A 482 8.69 -0.16 8.01
N HIS A 483 7.41 -0.50 7.79
CA HIS A 483 6.27 0.31 8.24
C HIS A 483 6.24 0.59 9.74
N PHE A 484 6.69 -0.36 10.57
CA PHE A 484 6.76 -0.23 12.02
C PHE A 484 7.59 0.99 12.48
N ARG A 485 8.55 1.45 11.66
CA ARG A 485 9.49 2.52 12.03
C ARG A 485 8.77 3.80 12.45
N ALA A 486 7.65 4.14 11.81
CA ALA A 486 6.90 5.35 12.14
C ALA A 486 6.45 5.39 13.62
N ALA A 487 6.05 4.24 14.18
CA ALA A 487 5.54 4.14 15.54
C ALA A 487 6.58 3.63 16.56
N PHE A 488 7.44 2.68 16.15
CA PHE A 488 8.36 2.01 17.08
C PHE A 488 9.75 2.64 17.15
N GLU A 489 10.28 3.20 16.06
CA GLU A 489 11.61 3.82 16.04
C GLU A 489 11.75 4.99 17.02
N PRO A 490 10.74 5.86 17.20
CA PRO A 490 10.81 6.96 18.18
C PRO A 490 10.98 6.52 19.63
N ILE A 491 10.55 5.31 20.00
CA ILE A 491 10.67 4.76 21.34
C ILE A 491 11.85 3.80 21.50
N ALA A 492 12.46 3.38 20.38
CA ALA A 492 13.54 2.40 20.37
C ALA A 492 14.89 3.03 20.75
N ARG A 493 15.74 2.25 21.46
CA ARG A 493 17.15 2.58 21.57
C ARG A 493 17.96 2.20 20.31
N GLU A 494 17.48 1.18 19.61
CA GLU A 494 18.08 0.65 18.38
C GLU A 494 17.03 -0.17 17.62
N VAL A 495 17.12 -0.19 16.30
CA VAL A 495 16.31 -1.02 15.41
C VAL A 495 17.23 -1.95 14.62
N ILE A 496 16.98 -3.25 14.68
CA ILE A 496 17.76 -4.28 14.02
C ILE A 496 16.85 -5.08 13.10
N MET A 497 17.26 -5.21 11.82
CA MET A 497 16.58 -6.07 10.85
C MET A 497 17.12 -7.49 10.96
N VAL A 498 16.21 -8.48 11.03
CA VAL A 498 16.55 -9.90 11.23
C VAL A 498 15.99 -10.73 10.08
N ASP A 499 16.78 -11.68 9.55
CA ASP A 499 16.30 -12.73 8.64
C ASP A 499 16.06 -14.02 9.45
N SER A 500 14.80 -14.34 9.71
CA SER A 500 14.42 -15.58 10.40
C SER A 500 14.28 -16.80 9.47
N GLY A 501 14.56 -16.62 8.18
CA GLY A 501 14.37 -17.64 7.14
C GLY A 501 12.94 -17.74 6.62
N GLY A 502 12.15 -16.70 6.80
CA GLY A 502 10.77 -16.61 6.33
C GLY A 502 10.65 -16.46 4.81
N MET A 503 9.41 -16.38 4.34
CA MET A 503 9.03 -16.45 2.93
C MET A 503 9.63 -15.35 2.06
N ILE A 504 9.86 -14.14 2.61
CA ILE A 504 10.41 -13.01 1.86
C ILE A 504 11.87 -12.72 2.18
N GLY A 505 12.50 -13.53 3.02
CA GLY A 505 13.93 -13.44 3.36
C GLY A 505 14.86 -13.65 2.16
N SER A 506 16.13 -13.34 2.36
CA SER A 506 17.17 -13.41 1.33
C SER A 506 17.32 -14.82 0.75
N ALA A 507 17.26 -15.85 1.59
CA ALA A 507 17.35 -17.26 1.17
C ALA A 507 16.15 -17.71 0.33
N ALA A 508 14.94 -17.28 0.67
CA ALA A 508 13.74 -17.55 -0.13
C ALA A 508 13.76 -16.78 -1.44
N SER A 509 14.21 -15.51 -1.41
CA SER A 509 14.35 -14.67 -2.59
C SER A 509 15.30 -15.23 -3.62
N SER A 510 16.43 -15.78 -3.20
CA SER A 510 17.43 -16.39 -4.09
C SER A 510 16.94 -17.70 -4.75
N LYS A 511 15.91 -18.34 -4.16
CA LYS A 511 15.31 -19.58 -4.68
C LYS A 511 14.03 -19.33 -5.48
N ALA A 512 13.49 -18.09 -5.46
CA ALA A 512 12.28 -17.74 -6.19
C ALA A 512 12.51 -17.91 -7.70
N GLN A 513 11.63 -18.68 -8.34
CA GLN A 513 11.68 -18.92 -9.78
C GLN A 513 10.64 -18.03 -10.45
N TYR A 514 11.11 -17.08 -11.25
CA TYR A 514 10.29 -16.18 -12.02
C TYR A 514 10.06 -16.74 -13.41
N HIS A 515 8.79 -16.95 -13.79
CA HIS A 515 8.36 -17.55 -15.05
C HIS A 515 7.66 -16.56 -15.98
N HIS A 516 7.03 -15.53 -15.40
CA HIS A 516 6.18 -14.56 -16.12
C HIS A 516 6.86 -13.20 -16.34
N VAL A 517 7.92 -12.90 -15.60
CA VAL A 517 8.63 -11.62 -15.76
C VAL A 517 9.21 -11.48 -17.16
N ARG A 518 9.18 -10.25 -17.70
CA ARG A 518 9.84 -9.93 -18.96
C ARG A 518 11.33 -10.25 -18.91
N ARG A 519 11.89 -10.71 -20.02
CA ARG A 519 13.31 -11.06 -20.13
C ARG A 519 13.93 -10.34 -21.33
N PRO A 520 15.21 -9.88 -21.27
CA PRO A 520 16.09 -9.95 -20.09
C PRO A 520 15.70 -8.93 -19.00
N ILE A 521 15.97 -9.24 -17.72
CA ILE A 521 15.71 -8.36 -16.57
C ILE A 521 16.79 -8.51 -15.50
N TRP A 522 17.38 -7.40 -15.07
CA TRP A 522 18.32 -7.39 -13.95
C TRP A 522 17.58 -7.63 -12.61
N PRO A 523 18.11 -8.37 -11.64
CA PRO A 523 19.37 -9.12 -11.65
C PRO A 523 19.24 -10.59 -12.08
N LEU A 524 18.13 -11.00 -12.67
CA LEU A 524 17.92 -12.40 -13.11
C LEU A 524 18.73 -12.72 -14.37
N ASP A 525 19.05 -11.70 -15.15
CA ASP A 525 19.88 -11.78 -16.35
C ASP A 525 21.10 -10.87 -16.21
N ASN A 526 22.17 -11.22 -16.88
CA ASN A 526 23.39 -10.43 -16.93
C ASN A 526 23.29 -9.39 -18.06
N ILE A 527 22.79 -8.20 -17.73
CA ILE A 527 22.60 -7.07 -18.67
C ILE A 527 23.13 -5.78 -18.09
#